data_1238b77e7179c2a4e61010f071069146
#
_entry.id   1238b77e7179c2a4e61010f071069146
#
_cell.length_a   1.000
_cell.length_b   1.000
_cell.length_c   1.000
_cell.angle_alpha   90.00
_cell.angle_beta   90.00
_cell.angle_gamma   90.00
#
_symmetry.space_group_name_H-M   'P 1'
#
loop_
_entity.id
_entity.type
_entity.pdbx_description
1 polymer ?
#
loop_
_entity_poly.entity_id
_entity_poly.type
_entity_poly.pdbx_seq_one_letter_code
_entity_poly.pdbx_strand_id
1 'polypeptide(L)'
;LTIDGIIAIGGGSVLDMAKALSGLMSVKQPITNYLEVVKLGLPLDGQPIPWIAIPTAAGTGSEVTKNAVIDIPDAQRKVSLRNPRLLPQLALIDPALTDQTPKDVTLACGLDAITQCIEPYLSKKRTPITDALVRPVIPSALKTLANLMDTESTDDRDMMALASATGGIALANSGLGIVHGFAAPLGSVTGAAHGAICVALLAHGLQSHQLYVQDPDLVSRIQNIQQWIVDALGGDSGDALNTLDTWVKSQ
;
A
#
# COMPACT_ATOMS: atom_id res chain seq x y z
N LEU A 1 -9.16 20.55 26.38
CA LEU A 1 -8.03 20.70 25.45
C LEU A 1 -8.61 20.95 24.07
N THR A 2 -8.34 22.12 23.49
CA THR A 2 -8.57 22.39 22.07
C THR A 2 -7.34 21.89 21.30
N ILE A 3 -7.57 21.04 20.30
CA ILE A 3 -6.52 20.54 19.40
C ILE A 3 -6.73 21.23 18.04
N ASP A 4 -5.75 21.99 17.60
CA ASP A 4 -5.83 22.78 16.37
C ASP A 4 -5.18 22.06 15.17
N GLY A 5 -4.40 21.02 15.42
CA GLY A 5 -3.73 20.22 14.41
C GLY A 5 -3.14 18.94 14.96
N ILE A 6 -2.85 17.99 14.07
CA ILE A 6 -2.21 16.69 14.38
C ILE A 6 -0.95 16.58 13.54
N ILE A 7 0.17 16.19 14.13
CA ILE A 7 1.39 15.78 13.42
C ILE A 7 1.56 14.29 13.67
N ALA A 8 1.58 13.50 12.60
CA ALA A 8 1.75 12.06 12.65
C ALA A 8 3.10 11.67 12.07
N ILE A 9 3.97 11.10 12.90
CA ILE A 9 5.29 10.59 12.52
C ILE A 9 5.29 9.09 12.77
N GLY A 10 5.37 8.27 11.72
CA GLY A 10 5.37 6.83 11.86
C GLY A 10 4.95 6.08 10.60
N GLY A 11 4.83 4.76 10.69
CA GLY A 11 4.35 3.91 9.61
C GLY A 11 2.83 4.01 9.39
N GLY A 12 2.31 3.17 8.50
CA GLY A 12 0.90 3.20 8.09
C GLY A 12 -0.12 3.19 9.24
N SER A 13 0.10 2.41 10.29
CA SER A 13 -0.80 2.36 11.45
C SER A 13 -0.88 3.68 12.22
N VAL A 14 0.24 4.41 12.34
CA VAL A 14 0.27 5.73 12.98
C VAL A 14 -0.45 6.75 12.11
N LEU A 15 -0.22 6.73 10.80
CA LEU A 15 -0.86 7.64 9.86
C LEU A 15 -2.37 7.37 9.76
N ASP A 16 -2.79 6.11 9.78
CA ASP A 16 -4.21 5.75 9.78
C ASP A 16 -4.90 6.14 11.09
N MET A 17 -4.22 6.02 12.22
CA MET A 17 -4.72 6.53 13.50
C MET A 17 -4.91 8.05 13.46
N ALA A 18 -3.94 8.80 12.91
CA ALA A 18 -4.06 10.25 12.78
C ALA A 18 -5.23 10.66 11.87
N LYS A 19 -5.45 9.96 10.75
CA LYS A 19 -6.63 10.15 9.89
C LYS A 19 -7.93 9.90 10.65
N ALA A 20 -7.99 8.78 11.38
CA ALA A 20 -9.17 8.44 12.18
C ALA A 20 -9.44 9.51 13.24
N LEU A 21 -8.42 9.95 13.97
CA LEU A 21 -8.55 11.04 14.95
C LEU A 21 -8.99 12.34 14.30
N SER A 22 -8.32 12.74 13.19
CA SER A 22 -8.68 13.93 12.43
C SER A 22 -10.17 13.95 12.08
N GLY A 23 -10.70 12.85 11.57
CA GLY A 23 -12.10 12.78 11.14
C GLY A 23 -13.11 12.58 12.25
N LEU A 24 -12.75 11.80 13.28
CA LEU A 24 -13.72 11.31 14.26
C LEU A 24 -13.77 12.12 15.57
N MET A 25 -12.78 12.97 15.86
CA MET A 25 -12.80 13.77 17.11
C MET A 25 -13.89 14.83 17.14
N SER A 26 -14.40 15.25 15.98
CA SER A 26 -15.40 16.32 15.87
C SER A 26 -16.80 15.82 15.49
N VAL A 27 -17.02 14.51 15.38
CA VAL A 27 -18.32 13.95 15.00
C VAL A 27 -19.33 14.00 16.13
N LYS A 28 -20.63 14.01 15.79
CA LYS A 28 -21.73 14.19 16.72
C LYS A 28 -22.33 12.90 17.27
N GLN A 29 -22.09 11.79 16.56
CA GLN A 29 -22.61 10.47 16.92
C GLN A 29 -21.50 9.58 17.50
N PRO A 30 -21.80 8.45 18.13
CA PRO A 30 -20.81 7.47 18.50
C PRO A 30 -19.92 7.06 17.32
N ILE A 31 -18.62 7.01 17.53
CA ILE A 31 -17.60 6.77 16.48
C ILE A 31 -17.93 5.53 15.64
N THR A 32 -18.41 4.46 16.28
CA THR A 32 -18.77 3.22 15.61
C THR A 32 -19.84 3.39 14.53
N ASN A 33 -20.70 4.39 14.62
CA ASN A 33 -21.76 4.65 13.63
C ASN A 33 -21.21 5.14 12.27
N TYR A 34 -19.98 5.66 12.24
CA TYR A 34 -19.31 6.12 11.02
C TYR A 34 -18.53 5.00 10.31
N LEU A 35 -18.40 3.84 10.96
CA LEU A 35 -17.68 2.70 10.41
C LEU A 35 -18.60 1.86 9.53
N GLU A 36 -18.20 1.69 8.26
CA GLU A 36 -18.89 0.81 7.32
C GLU A 36 -18.79 -0.66 7.76
N VAL A 37 -19.70 -1.51 7.29
CA VAL A 37 -19.71 -2.97 7.51
C VAL A 37 -19.99 -3.38 8.98
N VAL A 38 -19.58 -2.60 9.97
CA VAL A 38 -19.77 -2.90 11.40
C VAL A 38 -21.03 -2.24 11.92
N LYS A 39 -21.35 -1.03 11.45
CA LYS A 39 -22.52 -0.23 11.85
C LYS A 39 -23.13 0.49 10.64
N LEU A 40 -23.54 1.75 10.83
CA LEU A 40 -24.36 2.51 9.87
C LEU A 40 -23.58 3.09 8.71
N GLY A 41 -22.27 3.26 8.82
CA GLY A 41 -21.45 3.92 7.80
C GLY A 41 -21.87 5.36 7.53
N LEU A 42 -22.21 6.12 8.58
CA LEU A 42 -22.67 7.50 8.44
C LEU A 42 -21.59 8.37 7.79
N PRO A 43 -21.97 9.36 6.98
CA PRO A 43 -21.03 10.36 6.50
C PRO A 43 -20.48 11.19 7.66
N LEU A 44 -19.21 11.58 7.60
CA LEU A 44 -18.59 12.44 8.61
C LEU A 44 -19.33 13.78 8.68
N ASP A 45 -19.93 14.09 9.82
CA ASP A 45 -20.72 15.29 10.08
C ASP A 45 -19.96 16.37 10.88
N GLY A 46 -18.75 16.05 11.34
CA GLY A 46 -17.81 16.98 11.93
C GLY A 46 -16.86 17.62 10.91
N GLN A 47 -16.09 18.62 11.37
CA GLN A 47 -14.98 19.18 10.62
C GLN A 47 -13.70 18.44 11.01
N PRO A 48 -13.01 17.76 10.07
CA PRO A 48 -11.75 17.10 10.38
C PRO A 48 -10.71 18.09 10.88
N ILE A 49 -9.93 17.68 11.87
CA ILE A 49 -8.79 18.44 12.38
C ILE A 49 -7.68 18.40 11.33
N PRO A 50 -7.07 19.54 10.97
CA PRO A 50 -5.92 19.56 10.05
C PRO A 50 -4.79 18.67 10.56
N TRP A 51 -4.13 17.94 9.63
CA TRP A 51 -3.03 17.09 10.03
C TRP A 51 -1.91 17.00 9.00
N ILE A 52 -0.71 16.69 9.47
CA ILE A 52 0.52 16.52 8.69
C ILE A 52 0.96 15.06 8.80
N ALA A 53 1.25 14.44 7.67
CA ALA A 53 1.76 13.08 7.59
C ALA A 53 3.27 13.09 7.36
N ILE A 54 4.01 12.35 8.19
CA ILE A 54 5.46 12.15 8.07
C ILE A 54 5.72 10.64 8.16
N PRO A 55 5.73 9.92 7.02
CA PRO A 55 5.94 8.48 7.01
C PRO A 55 7.36 8.10 7.42
N THR A 56 7.50 7.02 8.20
CA THR A 56 8.79 6.41 8.57
C THR A 56 8.93 4.99 8.03
N ALA A 57 8.08 4.60 7.09
CA ALA A 57 8.13 3.33 6.38
C ALA A 57 7.64 3.54 4.94
N ALA A 58 8.31 2.93 4.00
CA ALA A 58 8.00 3.03 2.57
C ALA A 58 7.16 1.82 2.13
N GLY A 59 5.86 1.85 2.42
CA GLY A 59 4.96 0.72 2.14
C GLY A 59 3.57 1.15 1.75
N THR A 60 2.76 1.56 2.71
CA THR A 60 1.31 1.73 2.54
C THR A 60 0.87 2.93 1.71
N GLY A 61 1.73 3.94 1.51
CA GLY A 61 1.33 5.20 0.88
C GLY A 61 0.19 5.93 1.60
N SER A 62 0.01 5.65 2.91
CA SER A 62 -1.09 6.20 3.69
C SER A 62 -1.08 7.72 3.73
N GLU A 63 0.07 8.36 3.63
CA GLU A 63 0.27 9.82 3.60
C GLU A 63 -0.39 10.52 2.41
N VAL A 64 -0.75 9.78 1.36
CA VAL A 64 -1.38 10.33 0.13
C VAL A 64 -2.76 9.70 -0.15
N THR A 65 -3.32 8.96 0.81
CA THR A 65 -4.63 8.32 0.65
C THR A 65 -5.69 8.90 1.59
N LYS A 66 -6.97 8.74 1.22
CA LYS A 66 -8.13 9.26 1.93
C LYS A 66 -8.81 8.25 2.87
N ASN A 67 -8.19 7.10 3.09
CA ASN A 67 -8.74 6.02 3.90
C ASN A 67 -7.83 5.72 5.10
N ALA A 68 -8.46 5.44 6.23
CA ALA A 68 -7.82 4.91 7.43
C ALA A 68 -8.32 3.49 7.67
N VAL A 69 -7.41 2.54 7.83
CA VAL A 69 -7.75 1.16 8.20
C VAL A 69 -7.77 1.06 9.72
N ILE A 70 -8.93 0.67 10.26
CA ILE A 70 -9.18 0.59 11.70
C ILE A 70 -9.47 -0.88 12.05
N ASP A 71 -8.76 -1.38 13.03
CA ASP A 71 -9.05 -2.70 13.59
C ASP A 71 -10.17 -2.60 14.62
N ILE A 72 -11.17 -3.47 14.50
CA ILE A 72 -12.31 -3.58 15.42
C ILE A 72 -12.28 -4.98 16.04
N PRO A 73 -11.56 -5.18 17.14
CA PRO A 73 -11.36 -6.51 17.74
C PRO A 73 -12.67 -7.21 18.07
N ASP A 74 -13.65 -6.50 18.63
CA ASP A 74 -14.96 -7.06 19.01
C ASP A 74 -15.74 -7.61 17.80
N ALA A 75 -15.49 -7.07 16.60
CA ALA A 75 -16.10 -7.53 15.37
C ALA A 75 -15.19 -8.49 14.58
N GLN A 76 -13.97 -8.71 15.02
CA GLN A 76 -12.91 -9.47 14.33
C GLN A 76 -12.74 -8.99 12.86
N ARG A 77 -12.74 -7.68 12.66
CA ARG A 77 -12.68 -7.06 11.32
C ARG A 77 -11.80 -5.83 11.29
N LYS A 78 -11.07 -5.70 10.19
CA LYS A 78 -10.45 -4.45 9.78
C LYS A 78 -11.41 -3.72 8.84
N VAL A 79 -11.75 -2.48 9.15
CA VAL A 79 -12.65 -1.65 8.36
C VAL A 79 -11.92 -0.41 7.87
N SER A 80 -12.35 0.12 6.73
CA SER A 80 -11.75 1.31 6.16
C SER A 80 -12.70 2.48 6.32
N LEU A 81 -12.31 3.46 7.12
CA LEU A 81 -12.96 4.78 7.15
C LEU A 81 -12.48 5.58 5.94
N ARG A 82 -13.39 6.01 5.06
CA ARG A 82 -13.06 6.68 3.80
C ARG A 82 -13.76 8.03 3.68
N ASN A 83 -12.99 9.09 3.54
CA ASN A 83 -13.54 10.41 3.23
C ASN A 83 -12.46 11.30 2.58
N PRO A 84 -12.73 12.04 1.49
CA PRO A 84 -11.76 12.96 0.88
C PRO A 84 -11.17 13.98 1.86
N ARG A 85 -11.92 14.36 2.90
CA ARG A 85 -11.48 15.31 3.93
C ARG A 85 -10.45 14.73 4.92
N LEU A 86 -10.16 13.42 4.84
CA LEU A 86 -9.14 12.76 5.66
C LEU A 86 -7.73 12.83 5.04
N LEU A 87 -7.60 13.35 3.83
CA LEU A 87 -6.27 13.61 3.25
C LEU A 87 -5.51 14.60 4.15
N PRO A 88 -4.20 14.38 4.39
CA PRO A 88 -3.39 15.35 5.13
C PRO A 88 -3.29 16.67 4.35
N GLN A 89 -3.14 17.79 5.06
CA GLN A 89 -2.82 19.07 4.45
C GLN A 89 -1.40 19.08 3.87
N LEU A 90 -0.52 18.30 4.47
CA LEU A 90 0.86 18.15 4.04
C LEU A 90 1.31 16.70 4.26
N ALA A 91 1.86 16.08 3.23
CA ALA A 91 2.66 14.87 3.34
C ALA A 91 4.14 15.26 3.19
N LEU A 92 4.91 15.11 4.26
CA LEU A 92 6.34 15.37 4.27
C LEU A 92 7.05 14.02 4.21
N ILE A 93 7.53 13.66 3.03
CA ILE A 93 8.19 12.39 2.77
C ILE A 93 9.69 12.64 2.77
N ASP A 94 10.34 12.27 3.86
CA ASP A 94 11.79 12.29 4.01
C ASP A 94 12.27 10.84 4.02
N PRO A 95 12.91 10.35 2.94
CA PRO A 95 13.36 8.96 2.85
C PRO A 95 14.36 8.58 3.96
N ALA A 96 15.14 9.53 4.48
CA ALA A 96 16.09 9.29 5.57
C ALA A 96 15.40 8.74 6.83
N LEU A 97 14.10 8.99 7.02
CA LEU A 97 13.33 8.40 8.12
C LEU A 97 13.09 6.89 7.96
N THR A 98 13.44 6.32 6.82
CA THR A 98 13.37 4.88 6.55
C THR A 98 14.74 4.20 6.62
N ASP A 99 15.82 4.95 6.82
CA ASP A 99 17.18 4.41 6.91
C ASP A 99 17.29 3.39 8.05
N GLN A 100 18.03 2.31 7.78
CA GLN A 100 18.26 1.21 8.73
C GLN A 100 16.98 0.52 9.24
N THR A 101 15.85 0.69 8.56
CA THR A 101 14.67 -0.12 8.84
C THR A 101 15.03 -1.61 8.75
N PRO A 102 14.63 -2.47 9.72
CA PRO A 102 14.93 -3.89 9.69
C PRO A 102 14.54 -4.56 8.37
N LYS A 103 15.33 -5.56 7.93
CA LYS A 103 15.16 -6.18 6.61
C LYS A 103 13.76 -6.80 6.41
N ASP A 104 13.23 -7.47 7.43
CA ASP A 104 11.89 -8.05 7.40
C ASP A 104 10.80 -6.98 7.21
N VAL A 105 10.92 -5.84 7.88
CA VAL A 105 10.02 -4.70 7.71
C VAL A 105 10.21 -4.06 6.34
N THR A 106 11.47 -3.91 5.88
CA THR A 106 11.79 -3.38 4.55
C THR A 106 11.19 -4.26 3.45
N LEU A 107 11.32 -5.58 3.55
CA LEU A 107 10.73 -6.53 2.61
C LEU A 107 9.20 -6.42 2.58
N ALA A 108 8.58 -6.46 3.75
CA ALA A 108 7.12 -6.40 3.85
C ALA A 108 6.56 -5.08 3.32
N CYS A 109 7.13 -3.95 3.71
CA CYS A 109 6.74 -2.63 3.22
C CYS A 109 7.04 -2.46 1.73
N GLY A 110 8.22 -2.88 1.27
CA GLY A 110 8.64 -2.73 -0.12
C GLY A 110 7.76 -3.52 -1.08
N LEU A 111 7.44 -4.78 -0.76
CA LEU A 111 6.53 -5.58 -1.59
C LEU A 111 5.08 -5.07 -1.53
N ASP A 112 4.66 -4.48 -0.41
CA ASP A 112 3.37 -3.78 -0.33
C ASP A 112 3.34 -2.58 -1.30
N ALA A 113 4.36 -1.72 -1.27
CA ALA A 113 4.49 -0.58 -2.18
C ALA A 113 4.52 -1.00 -3.65
N ILE A 114 5.29 -2.06 -3.99
CA ILE A 114 5.34 -2.62 -5.34
C ILE A 114 3.98 -3.17 -5.76
N THR A 115 3.29 -3.89 -4.87
CA THR A 115 1.94 -4.41 -5.14
C THR A 115 0.95 -3.28 -5.38
N GLN A 116 1.06 -2.18 -4.62
CA GLN A 116 0.26 -0.97 -4.78
C GLN A 116 0.56 -0.20 -6.08
N CYS A 117 1.68 -0.47 -6.74
CA CYS A 117 1.94 0.00 -8.10
C CYS A 117 1.41 -1.00 -9.15
N ILE A 118 1.61 -2.29 -8.94
CA ILE A 118 1.21 -3.35 -9.88
C ILE A 118 -0.32 -3.46 -10.02
N GLU A 119 -1.06 -3.48 -8.91
CA GLU A 119 -2.51 -3.65 -8.98
C GLU A 119 -3.24 -2.49 -9.68
N PRO A 120 -2.92 -1.21 -9.44
CA PRO A 120 -3.43 -0.11 -10.27
C PRO A 120 -3.04 -0.22 -11.74
N TYR A 121 -1.82 -0.69 -12.07
CA TYR A 121 -1.37 -0.91 -13.44
C TYR A 121 -2.20 -1.98 -14.16
N LEU A 122 -2.70 -2.98 -13.45
CA LEU A 122 -3.60 -4.03 -13.96
C LEU A 122 -5.09 -3.69 -13.78
N SER A 123 -5.44 -2.59 -13.12
CA SER A 123 -6.82 -2.26 -12.79
C SER A 123 -7.66 -1.92 -14.02
N LYS A 124 -8.94 -2.32 -14.01
CA LYS A 124 -9.94 -1.85 -14.98
C LYS A 124 -10.24 -0.35 -14.88
N LYS A 125 -9.88 0.27 -13.75
CA LYS A 125 -10.04 1.73 -13.49
C LYS A 125 -8.76 2.52 -13.78
N ARG A 126 -7.72 1.90 -14.34
CA ARG A 126 -6.49 2.57 -14.70
C ARG A 126 -6.73 3.75 -15.63
N THR A 127 -5.88 4.75 -15.55
CA THR A 127 -5.90 5.92 -16.40
C THR A 127 -4.51 6.16 -17.00
N PRO A 128 -4.41 6.92 -18.11
CA PRO A 128 -3.08 7.28 -18.64
C PRO A 128 -2.18 7.97 -17.61
N ILE A 129 -2.76 8.72 -16.67
CA ILE A 129 -2.01 9.41 -15.61
C ILE A 129 -1.47 8.39 -14.60
N THR A 130 -2.30 7.47 -14.11
CA THR A 130 -1.84 6.45 -13.16
C THR A 130 -0.84 5.50 -13.81
N ASP A 131 -1.01 5.14 -15.07
CA ASP A 131 -0.05 4.35 -15.85
C ASP A 131 1.31 5.07 -15.98
N ALA A 132 1.29 6.35 -16.29
CA ALA A 132 2.51 7.16 -16.41
C ALA A 132 3.29 7.25 -15.09
N LEU A 133 2.58 7.24 -13.96
CA LEU A 133 3.18 7.24 -12.63
C LEU A 133 3.82 5.88 -12.28
N VAL A 134 3.05 4.79 -12.38
CA VAL A 134 3.48 3.49 -11.82
C VAL A 134 4.41 2.71 -12.75
N ARG A 135 4.22 2.81 -14.07
CA ARG A 135 4.97 2.03 -15.05
C ARG A 135 6.50 2.17 -14.94
N PRO A 136 7.08 3.37 -14.83
CA PRO A 136 8.53 3.51 -14.64
C PRO A 136 8.99 3.12 -13.24
N VAL A 137 8.11 3.19 -12.24
CA VAL A 137 8.44 2.94 -10.83
C VAL A 137 8.53 1.45 -10.53
N ILE A 138 7.67 0.60 -11.09
CA ILE A 138 7.63 -0.84 -10.80
C ILE A 138 8.99 -1.53 -11.00
N PRO A 139 9.64 -1.45 -12.20
CA PRO A 139 10.93 -2.12 -12.41
C PRO A 139 12.04 -1.56 -11.50
N SER A 140 12.05 -0.25 -11.26
CA SER A 140 13.02 0.37 -10.36
C SER A 140 12.84 -0.11 -8.93
N ALA A 141 11.61 -0.15 -8.43
CA ALA A 141 11.30 -0.58 -7.07
C ALA A 141 11.62 -2.07 -6.84
N LEU A 142 11.37 -2.94 -7.82
CA LEU A 142 11.75 -4.36 -7.74
C LEU A 142 13.26 -4.52 -7.59
N LYS A 143 14.05 -3.85 -8.43
CA LYS A 143 15.51 -3.89 -8.38
C LYS A 143 16.05 -3.30 -7.07
N THR A 144 15.51 -2.16 -6.67
CA THR A 144 15.88 -1.44 -5.45
C THR A 144 15.61 -2.28 -4.20
N LEU A 145 14.43 -2.93 -4.13
CA LEU A 145 14.12 -3.79 -3.00
C LEU A 145 15.07 -4.98 -2.93
N ALA A 146 15.40 -5.59 -4.08
CA ALA A 146 16.39 -6.66 -4.13
C ALA A 146 17.75 -6.21 -3.59
N ASN A 147 18.24 -5.02 -3.99
CA ASN A 147 19.47 -4.46 -3.48
C ASN A 147 19.44 -4.23 -1.95
N LEU A 148 18.33 -3.68 -1.42
CA LEU A 148 18.18 -3.43 0.02
C LEU A 148 18.15 -4.70 0.87
N MET A 149 17.80 -5.84 0.27
CA MET A 149 17.91 -7.13 0.96
C MET A 149 19.39 -7.56 1.12
N ASP A 150 20.29 -7.07 0.29
CA ASP A 150 21.71 -7.36 0.38
C ASP A 150 22.48 -6.26 1.15
N THR A 151 22.25 -5.00 0.78
CA THR A 151 23.07 -3.87 1.26
C THR A 151 22.20 -2.64 1.50
N GLU A 152 22.41 -1.95 2.62
CA GLU A 152 21.76 -0.68 2.91
C GLU A 152 22.27 0.41 1.95
N SER A 153 21.36 1.21 1.40
CA SER A 153 21.64 2.28 0.44
C SER A 153 20.63 3.39 0.57
N THR A 154 21.07 4.63 0.73
CA THR A 154 20.20 5.81 0.79
C THR A 154 19.46 6.04 -0.53
N ASP A 155 20.13 5.86 -1.67
CA ASP A 155 19.51 6.01 -2.99
C ASP A 155 18.38 4.98 -3.19
N ASP A 156 18.57 3.77 -2.67
CA ASP A 156 17.54 2.73 -2.71
C ASP A 156 16.38 3.04 -1.74
N ARG A 157 16.65 3.65 -0.58
CA ARG A 157 15.61 4.15 0.33
C ARG A 157 14.78 5.26 -0.32
N ASP A 158 15.43 6.20 -1.01
CA ASP A 158 14.76 7.26 -1.78
C ASP A 158 13.80 6.68 -2.83
N MET A 159 14.25 5.68 -3.58
CA MET A 159 13.43 5.03 -4.60
C MET A 159 12.25 4.27 -3.99
N MET A 160 12.42 3.59 -2.85
CA MET A 160 11.32 2.91 -2.17
C MET A 160 10.30 3.90 -1.59
N ALA A 161 10.74 5.04 -1.05
CA ALA A 161 9.84 6.10 -0.59
C ALA A 161 9.01 6.68 -1.77
N LEU A 162 9.65 6.89 -2.92
CA LEU A 162 8.96 7.28 -4.15
C LEU A 162 7.95 6.21 -4.59
N ALA A 163 8.31 4.93 -4.54
CA ALA A 163 7.43 3.83 -4.91
C ALA A 163 6.19 3.77 -4.00
N SER A 164 6.37 3.92 -2.68
CA SER A 164 5.28 3.96 -1.71
C SER A 164 4.31 5.10 -1.98
N ALA A 165 4.82 6.33 -2.14
CA ALA A 165 3.99 7.50 -2.42
C ALA A 165 3.26 7.35 -3.78
N THR A 166 3.96 6.89 -4.81
CA THR A 166 3.39 6.66 -6.15
C THR A 166 2.29 5.60 -6.10
N GLY A 167 2.53 4.48 -5.42
CA GLY A 167 1.54 3.43 -5.19
C GLY A 167 0.31 3.96 -4.46
N GLY A 168 0.50 4.77 -3.42
CA GLY A 168 -0.58 5.43 -2.69
C GLY A 168 -1.44 6.35 -3.57
N ILE A 169 -0.81 7.16 -4.42
CA ILE A 169 -1.53 8.00 -5.39
C ILE A 169 -2.29 7.14 -6.41
N ALA A 170 -1.64 6.10 -6.94
CA ALA A 170 -2.25 5.24 -7.94
C ALA A 170 -3.45 4.45 -7.39
N LEU A 171 -3.33 3.85 -6.22
CA LEU A 171 -4.43 3.13 -5.58
C LEU A 171 -5.62 4.03 -5.25
N ALA A 172 -5.37 5.28 -4.85
CA ALA A 172 -6.42 6.23 -4.54
C ALA A 172 -7.27 6.60 -5.77
N ASN A 173 -6.72 6.47 -6.97
CA ASN A 173 -7.35 6.84 -8.25
C ASN A 173 -7.79 5.64 -9.09
N SER A 174 -7.07 4.53 -9.06
CA SER A 174 -7.35 3.34 -9.88
C SER A 174 -7.80 2.11 -9.08
N GLY A 175 -7.80 2.22 -7.74
CA GLY A 175 -8.13 1.10 -6.86
C GLY A 175 -7.04 0.03 -6.83
N LEU A 176 -7.34 -1.04 -6.12
CA LEU A 176 -6.46 -2.20 -5.93
C LEU A 176 -7.10 -3.45 -6.55
N GLY A 177 -6.40 -4.57 -6.50
CA GLY A 177 -6.78 -5.84 -7.11
C GLY A 177 -6.97 -6.98 -6.12
N ILE A 178 -6.61 -8.19 -6.57
CA ILE A 178 -6.88 -9.44 -5.86
C ILE A 178 -6.04 -9.59 -4.59
N VAL A 179 -4.78 -9.13 -4.60
CA VAL A 179 -3.87 -9.25 -3.45
C VAL A 179 -4.43 -8.48 -2.26
N HIS A 180 -4.70 -7.20 -2.45
CA HIS A 180 -5.30 -6.36 -1.39
C HIS A 180 -6.74 -6.74 -1.08
N GLY A 181 -7.49 -7.30 -2.06
CA GLY A 181 -8.81 -7.86 -1.83
C GLY A 181 -8.82 -8.96 -0.78
N PHE A 182 -7.79 -9.78 -0.73
CA PHE A 182 -7.61 -10.82 0.28
C PHE A 182 -6.85 -10.34 1.53
N ALA A 183 -5.99 -9.33 1.42
CA ALA A 183 -5.12 -8.91 2.52
C ALA A 183 -5.91 -8.45 3.76
N ALA A 184 -6.99 -7.70 3.58
CA ALA A 184 -7.80 -7.23 4.71
C ALA A 184 -8.52 -8.36 5.45
N PRO A 185 -9.29 -9.27 4.79
CA PRO A 185 -9.93 -10.40 5.47
C PRO A 185 -8.91 -11.36 6.11
N LEU A 186 -7.83 -11.70 5.42
CA LEU A 186 -6.80 -12.58 5.97
C LEU A 186 -6.12 -11.97 7.19
N GLY A 187 -5.77 -10.68 7.14
CA GLY A 187 -5.19 -9.98 8.29
C GLY A 187 -6.12 -9.93 9.49
N SER A 188 -7.43 -9.86 9.27
CA SER A 188 -8.42 -9.89 10.36
C SER A 188 -8.51 -11.27 11.04
N VAL A 189 -8.38 -12.35 10.26
CA VAL A 189 -8.50 -13.73 10.78
C VAL A 189 -7.20 -14.24 11.38
N THR A 190 -6.06 -13.92 10.75
CA THR A 190 -4.75 -14.46 11.12
C THR A 190 -3.97 -13.59 12.10
N GLY A 191 -4.31 -12.30 12.20
CA GLY A 191 -3.50 -11.31 12.91
C GLY A 191 -2.18 -10.95 12.22
N ALA A 192 -1.90 -11.50 11.03
CA ALA A 192 -0.68 -11.24 10.30
C ALA A 192 -0.58 -9.78 9.85
N ALA A 193 0.66 -9.26 9.78
CA ALA A 193 0.94 -7.93 9.28
C ALA A 193 0.52 -7.80 7.81
N HIS A 194 -0.05 -6.64 7.45
CA HIS A 194 -0.58 -6.39 6.10
C HIS A 194 0.45 -6.66 4.99
N GLY A 195 1.65 -6.09 5.14
CA GLY A 195 2.72 -6.29 4.17
C GLY A 195 3.14 -7.75 4.02
N ALA A 196 3.19 -8.52 5.12
CA ALA A 196 3.51 -9.95 5.06
C ALA A 196 2.46 -10.75 4.25
N ILE A 197 1.18 -10.37 4.34
CA ILE A 197 0.12 -10.99 3.53
C ILE A 197 0.28 -10.61 2.06
N CYS A 198 0.57 -9.34 1.76
CA CYS A 198 0.82 -8.89 0.39
C CYS A 198 2.02 -9.63 -0.23
N VAL A 199 3.09 -9.81 0.55
CA VAL A 199 4.27 -10.63 0.19
C VAL A 199 3.86 -12.04 -0.21
N ALA A 200 3.09 -12.73 0.63
CA ALA A 200 2.67 -14.11 0.40
C ALA A 200 1.72 -14.27 -0.80
N LEU A 201 0.98 -13.24 -1.15
CA LEU A 201 -0.07 -13.33 -2.16
C LEU A 201 0.32 -12.78 -3.53
N LEU A 202 1.38 -11.95 -3.64
CA LEU A 202 1.70 -11.24 -4.88
C LEU A 202 1.93 -12.19 -6.06
N ALA A 203 2.82 -13.17 -5.91
CA ALA A 203 3.12 -14.12 -6.97
C ALA A 203 1.86 -14.93 -7.37
N HIS A 204 1.08 -15.39 -6.40
CA HIS A 204 -0.15 -16.14 -6.62
C HIS A 204 -1.25 -15.29 -7.28
N GLY A 205 -1.37 -14.02 -6.89
CA GLY A 205 -2.29 -13.08 -7.51
C GLY A 205 -1.95 -12.84 -8.99
N LEU A 206 -0.67 -12.63 -9.31
CA LEU A 206 -0.20 -12.49 -10.68
C LEU A 206 -0.40 -13.78 -11.48
N GLN A 207 -0.16 -14.95 -10.89
CA GLN A 207 -0.42 -16.24 -11.53
C GLN A 207 -1.91 -16.42 -11.88
N SER A 208 -2.81 -16.00 -10.98
CA SER A 208 -4.24 -16.01 -11.27
C SER A 208 -4.59 -15.09 -12.44
N HIS A 209 -4.01 -13.89 -12.51
CA HIS A 209 -4.18 -13.01 -13.66
C HIS A 209 -3.67 -13.65 -14.95
N GLN A 210 -2.49 -14.27 -14.95
CA GLN A 210 -1.94 -14.97 -16.12
C GLN A 210 -2.86 -16.08 -16.65
N LEU A 211 -3.52 -16.81 -15.74
CA LEU A 211 -4.39 -17.95 -16.12
C LEU A 211 -5.75 -17.50 -16.66
N TYR A 212 -6.32 -16.42 -16.17
CA TYR A 212 -7.73 -16.09 -16.43
C TYR A 212 -7.94 -14.80 -17.25
N VAL A 213 -6.92 -13.94 -17.38
CA VAL A 213 -7.04 -12.71 -18.17
C VAL A 213 -6.90 -13.03 -19.66
N GLN A 214 -7.88 -12.57 -20.46
CA GLN A 214 -7.90 -12.72 -21.91
C GLN A 214 -7.80 -11.40 -22.67
N ASP A 215 -7.92 -10.25 -21.99
CA ASP A 215 -7.76 -8.93 -22.58
C ASP A 215 -6.32 -8.74 -23.05
N PRO A 216 -6.07 -8.48 -24.35
CA PRO A 216 -4.69 -8.41 -24.90
C PRO A 216 -3.82 -7.33 -24.25
N ASP A 217 -4.39 -6.18 -23.85
CA ASP A 217 -3.64 -5.13 -23.16
C ASP A 217 -3.22 -5.60 -21.77
N LEU A 218 -4.12 -6.24 -21.02
CA LEU A 218 -3.79 -6.79 -19.71
C LEU A 218 -2.78 -7.95 -19.80
N VAL A 219 -2.89 -8.81 -20.82
CA VAL A 219 -1.89 -9.87 -21.07
C VAL A 219 -0.50 -9.25 -21.30
N SER A 220 -0.41 -8.22 -22.15
CA SER A 220 0.85 -7.51 -22.38
C SER A 220 1.41 -6.87 -21.10
N ARG A 221 0.56 -6.33 -20.24
CA ARG A 221 0.97 -5.74 -18.96
C ARG A 221 1.50 -6.80 -17.98
N ILE A 222 0.89 -7.98 -17.94
CA ILE A 222 1.37 -9.10 -17.14
C ILE A 222 2.74 -9.54 -17.63
N GLN A 223 2.94 -9.66 -18.96
CA GLN A 223 4.24 -9.97 -19.56
C GLN A 223 5.30 -8.92 -19.21
N ASN A 224 4.95 -7.63 -19.22
CA ASN A 224 5.87 -6.58 -18.77
C ASN A 224 6.27 -6.78 -17.29
N ILE A 225 5.33 -7.09 -16.41
CA ILE A 225 5.64 -7.35 -14.99
C ILE A 225 6.56 -8.56 -14.85
N GLN A 226 6.30 -9.65 -15.58
CA GLN A 226 7.17 -10.83 -15.57
C GLN A 226 8.59 -10.48 -16.03
N GLN A 227 8.73 -9.69 -17.09
CA GLN A 227 10.03 -9.24 -17.56
C GLN A 227 10.74 -8.38 -16.51
N TRP A 228 10.03 -7.43 -15.86
CA TRP A 228 10.62 -6.59 -14.82
C TRP A 228 11.07 -7.39 -13.59
N ILE A 229 10.35 -8.47 -13.24
CA ILE A 229 10.77 -9.40 -12.17
C ILE A 229 12.09 -10.09 -12.57
N VAL A 230 12.19 -10.59 -13.79
CA VAL A 230 13.42 -11.23 -14.31
C VAL A 230 14.58 -10.24 -14.36
N ASP A 231 14.33 -9.02 -14.84
CA ASP A 231 15.36 -7.98 -14.90
C ASP A 231 15.90 -7.61 -13.50
N ALA A 232 15.08 -7.72 -12.46
CA ALA A 232 15.45 -7.41 -11.09
C ALA A 232 16.08 -8.59 -10.33
N LEU A 233 15.53 -9.80 -10.51
CA LEU A 233 15.87 -10.99 -9.70
C LEU A 233 16.63 -12.06 -10.48
N GLY A 234 16.73 -11.93 -11.81
CA GLY A 234 17.28 -12.95 -12.69
C GLY A 234 16.25 -14.02 -13.08
N GLY A 235 16.70 -15.05 -13.78
CA GLY A 235 15.86 -16.18 -14.18
C GLY A 235 15.31 -16.06 -15.60
N ASP A 236 14.24 -16.81 -15.88
CA ASP A 236 13.54 -16.85 -17.17
C ASP A 236 12.15 -16.24 -17.05
N SER A 237 11.70 -15.53 -18.08
CA SER A 237 10.39 -14.85 -18.06
C SER A 237 9.21 -15.82 -17.96
N GLY A 238 9.35 -17.04 -18.46
CA GLY A 238 8.35 -18.09 -18.30
C GLY A 238 8.19 -18.60 -16.87
N ASP A 239 9.20 -18.39 -16.01
CA ASP A 239 9.23 -18.80 -14.60
C ASP A 239 9.31 -17.61 -13.61
N ALA A 240 9.09 -16.40 -14.10
CA ALA A 240 9.26 -15.16 -13.34
C ALA A 240 8.49 -15.15 -12.01
N LEU A 241 7.26 -15.68 -11.99
CA LEU A 241 6.42 -15.67 -10.77
C LEU A 241 6.91 -16.67 -9.74
N ASN A 242 7.43 -17.80 -10.15
CA ASN A 242 8.07 -18.76 -9.26
C ASN A 242 9.44 -18.25 -8.77
N THR A 243 10.17 -17.52 -9.62
CA THR A 243 11.39 -16.80 -9.22
C THR A 243 11.10 -15.79 -8.11
N LEU A 244 10.04 -14.97 -8.27
CA LEU A 244 9.62 -14.03 -7.24
C LEU A 244 9.25 -14.73 -5.93
N ASP A 245 8.43 -15.78 -5.97
CA ASP A 245 8.00 -16.55 -4.79
C ASP A 245 9.21 -17.19 -4.07
N THR A 246 10.13 -17.77 -4.84
CA THR A 246 11.35 -18.38 -4.29
C THR A 246 12.26 -17.32 -3.67
N TRP A 247 12.45 -16.19 -4.34
CA TRP A 247 13.25 -15.09 -3.82
C TRP A 247 12.67 -14.56 -2.51
N VAL A 248 11.36 -14.32 -2.45
CA VAL A 248 10.67 -13.90 -1.22
C VAL A 248 10.91 -14.87 -0.08
N LYS A 249 10.81 -16.17 -0.32
CA LYS A 249 11.00 -17.21 0.71
C LYS A 249 12.44 -17.34 1.19
N SER A 250 13.39 -16.81 0.43
CA SER A 250 14.82 -16.85 0.78
C SER A 250 15.27 -15.65 1.64
N GLN A 251 14.46 -14.61 1.76
CA GLN A 251 14.73 -13.43 2.58
C GLN A 251 14.25 -13.64 4.02
#